data_917bba253021375392a8688315726a17
#
_entry.id   917bba253021375392a8688315726a17
#
_cell.length_a   1.000
_cell.length_b   1.000
_cell.length_c   1.000
_cell.angle_alpha   90.00
_cell.angle_beta   90.00
_cell.angle_gamma   90.00
#
_symmetry.space_group_name_H-M   'P 1'
#
loop_
_entity.id
_entity.type
_entity.pdbx_description
1 polymer ?
#
loop_
_entity_poly.entity_id
_entity_poly.type
_entity_poly.pdbx_seq_one_letter_code
_entity_poly.pdbx_strand_id
1 'polypeptide(L)'
;MYSTLERFLNYVTYDTQSTDEATGVPSTPGQMVLAKVLAKELEQLGVRDVVVTENAYVTGTLPSNIADPEKRKKVPAIGFIAHLDTATEVTGKNVKPRVVKGYDGGDVVLNEAEGYVLSPRDFPFLKDCVGMDLVVTDGNTLLGADNKAGIAEIMGALDYLVAHPEVEHGTVKVAFTPDEEVGHLAKLLDIEAFGADFA
;
A
#
# COMPACT_ATOMS: atom_id res chain seq x y z
N MET A 1 -0.46 -2.16 17.88
CA MET A 1 -1.14 -2.52 16.62
C MET A 1 -1.61 -1.23 15.98
N TYR A 2 -1.16 -0.95 14.75
CA TYR A 2 -1.56 0.26 14.03
C TYR A 2 -2.84 0.01 13.25
N SER A 3 -3.77 0.96 13.23
CA SER A 3 -4.93 0.91 12.33
C SER A 3 -4.48 1.06 10.86
N THR A 4 -5.33 0.66 9.92
CA THR A 4 -5.07 0.86 8.49
C THR A 4 -4.83 2.35 8.16
N LEU A 5 -5.59 3.25 8.79
CA LEU A 5 -5.39 4.70 8.63
C LEU A 5 -4.02 5.17 9.15
N GLU A 6 -3.59 4.71 10.33
CA GLU A 6 -2.28 5.08 10.88
C GLU A 6 -1.14 4.57 10.00
N ARG A 7 -1.25 3.35 9.47
CA ARG A 7 -0.32 2.81 8.47
C ARG A 7 -0.25 3.69 7.23
N PHE A 8 -1.40 3.98 6.65
CA PHE A 8 -1.48 4.82 5.46
C PHE A 8 -0.84 6.20 5.68
N LEU A 9 -1.22 6.89 6.77
CA LEU A 9 -0.66 8.20 7.11
C LEU A 9 0.87 8.15 7.31
N ASN A 10 1.41 7.03 7.81
CA ASN A 10 2.85 6.82 7.91
C ASN A 10 3.48 6.55 6.54
N TYR A 11 2.93 5.63 5.75
CA TYR A 11 3.53 5.20 4.49
C TYR A 11 3.62 6.32 3.45
N VAL A 12 2.64 7.22 3.40
CA VAL A 12 2.66 8.35 2.47
C VAL A 12 3.76 9.36 2.77
N THR A 13 4.37 9.34 3.95
CA THR A 13 5.49 10.23 4.31
C THR A 13 6.82 9.81 3.67
N TYR A 14 6.93 8.57 3.20
CA TYR A 14 8.12 8.10 2.49
C TYR A 14 8.10 8.60 1.06
N ASP A 15 9.19 9.27 0.64
CA ASP A 15 9.37 9.70 -0.74
C ASP A 15 9.79 8.49 -1.59
N THR A 16 8.84 7.96 -2.34
CA THR A 16 9.02 6.79 -3.20
C THR A 16 8.68 7.08 -4.66
N GLN A 17 8.70 8.35 -5.05
CA GLN A 17 8.45 8.73 -6.44
C GLN A 17 9.40 7.99 -7.37
N SER A 18 8.86 7.33 -8.40
CA SER A 18 9.63 6.68 -9.46
C SER A 18 10.18 7.68 -10.48
N THR A 19 11.06 7.23 -11.36
CA THR A 19 11.59 8.06 -12.46
C THR A 19 11.85 7.22 -13.71
N ASP A 20 11.47 7.76 -14.86
CA ASP A 20 11.75 7.16 -16.18
C ASP A 20 13.24 7.26 -16.58
N GLU A 21 14.00 8.10 -15.91
CA GLU A 21 15.42 8.32 -16.25
C GLU A 21 16.34 7.20 -15.75
N ALA A 22 15.86 6.37 -14.82
CA ALA A 22 16.67 5.30 -14.24
C ALA A 22 16.80 4.09 -15.17
N THR A 23 17.97 3.49 -15.17
CA THR A 23 18.22 2.24 -15.91
C THR A 23 18.12 0.98 -15.04
N GLY A 24 18.03 1.16 -13.72
CA GLY A 24 17.95 0.08 -12.72
C GLY A 24 16.60 0.04 -12.01
N VAL A 25 16.36 -1.03 -11.26
CA VAL A 25 15.19 -1.23 -10.38
C VAL A 25 15.72 -1.41 -8.95
N PRO A 26 15.20 -0.69 -7.94
CA PRO A 26 14.20 0.36 -8.07
C PRO A 26 14.78 1.62 -8.73
N SER A 27 13.94 2.39 -9.42
CA SER A 27 14.33 3.63 -10.10
C SER A 27 14.77 4.73 -9.14
N THR A 28 14.29 4.66 -7.88
CA THR A 28 14.69 5.59 -6.81
C THR A 28 14.99 4.87 -5.50
N PRO A 29 15.94 5.37 -4.70
CA PRO A 29 16.34 4.71 -3.45
C PRO A 29 15.26 4.75 -2.35
N GLY A 30 14.30 5.68 -2.42
CA GLY A 30 13.22 5.79 -1.45
C GLY A 30 12.32 4.57 -1.41
N GLN A 31 12.14 3.90 -2.52
CA GLN A 31 11.37 2.65 -2.59
C GLN A 31 12.00 1.55 -1.73
N MET A 32 13.33 1.40 -1.77
CA MET A 32 14.04 0.45 -0.90
C MET A 32 13.88 0.79 0.58
N VAL A 33 13.78 2.08 0.94
CA VAL A 33 13.55 2.49 2.33
C VAL A 33 12.19 2.00 2.80
N LEU A 34 11.13 2.26 2.04
CA LEU A 34 9.78 1.78 2.37
C LEU A 34 9.72 0.25 2.37
N ALA A 35 10.34 -0.42 1.39
CA ALA A 35 10.41 -1.88 1.32
C ALA A 35 10.95 -2.51 2.63
N LYS A 36 12.03 -1.96 3.17
CA LYS A 36 12.60 -2.44 4.44
C LYS A 36 11.71 -2.19 5.65
N VAL A 37 10.97 -1.08 5.66
CA VAL A 37 9.99 -0.78 6.72
C VAL A 37 8.85 -1.80 6.70
N LEU A 38 8.31 -2.08 5.51
CA LEU A 38 7.22 -3.04 5.33
C LEU A 38 7.65 -4.47 5.68
N ALA A 39 8.84 -4.88 5.24
CA ALA A 39 9.39 -6.20 5.59
C ALA A 39 9.49 -6.39 7.12
N LYS A 40 10.02 -5.40 7.82
CA LYS A 40 10.10 -5.43 9.27
C LYS A 40 8.72 -5.50 9.93
N GLU A 41 7.74 -4.80 9.39
CA GLU A 41 6.37 -4.84 9.91
C GLU A 41 5.73 -6.21 9.64
N LEU A 42 5.91 -6.80 8.45
CA LEU A 42 5.46 -8.16 8.12
C LEU A 42 6.04 -9.19 9.12
N GLU A 43 7.34 -9.11 9.42
CA GLU A 43 7.98 -9.98 10.41
C GLU A 43 7.35 -9.80 11.81
N GLN A 44 7.06 -8.58 12.23
CA GLN A 44 6.41 -8.28 13.51
C GLN A 44 4.98 -8.83 13.59
N LEU A 45 4.27 -8.88 12.47
CA LEU A 45 2.95 -9.51 12.36
C LEU A 45 3.03 -11.05 12.37
N GLY A 46 4.22 -11.65 12.29
CA GLY A 46 4.39 -13.10 12.23
C GLY A 46 4.24 -13.70 10.84
N VAL A 47 4.27 -12.88 9.80
CA VAL A 47 4.38 -13.33 8.41
C VAL A 47 5.72 -14.02 8.22
N ARG A 48 5.73 -15.16 7.54
CA ARG A 48 6.90 -16.01 7.32
C ARG A 48 7.50 -15.77 5.95
N ASP A 49 8.73 -16.26 5.78
CA ASP A 49 9.46 -16.22 4.52
C ASP A 49 9.53 -14.79 3.94
N VAL A 50 9.69 -13.81 4.81
CA VAL A 50 9.78 -12.40 4.40
C VAL A 50 11.13 -12.18 3.72
N VAL A 51 11.09 -11.73 2.47
CA VAL A 51 12.27 -11.44 1.66
C VAL A 51 12.19 -10.02 1.12
N VAL A 52 13.31 -9.30 1.19
CA VAL A 52 13.52 -8.05 0.44
C VAL A 52 14.64 -8.29 -0.55
N THR A 53 14.32 -8.20 -1.84
CA THR A 53 15.34 -8.35 -2.88
C THR A 53 16.20 -7.09 -3.02
N GLU A 54 17.33 -7.19 -3.69
CA GLU A 54 18.18 -6.03 -4.04
C GLU A 54 17.43 -4.99 -4.90
N ASN A 55 16.38 -5.42 -5.60
CA ASN A 55 15.52 -4.58 -6.43
C ASN A 55 14.27 -4.10 -5.69
N ALA A 56 14.25 -4.11 -4.35
CA ALA A 56 13.15 -3.63 -3.50
C ALA A 56 11.81 -4.39 -3.63
N TYR A 57 11.77 -5.59 -4.22
CA TYR A 57 10.58 -6.44 -4.09
C TYR A 57 10.51 -6.99 -2.67
N VAL A 58 9.37 -6.89 -2.04
CA VAL A 58 9.09 -7.48 -0.73
C VAL A 58 8.08 -8.59 -0.92
N THR A 59 8.38 -9.79 -0.43
CA THR A 59 7.41 -10.89 -0.43
C THR A 59 7.28 -11.48 0.96
N GLY A 60 6.16 -12.13 1.23
CA GLY A 60 5.93 -12.82 2.50
C GLY A 60 4.74 -13.77 2.43
N THR A 61 4.65 -14.66 3.41
CA THR A 61 3.62 -15.69 3.49
C THR A 61 2.98 -15.69 4.87
N LEU A 62 1.66 -15.46 4.94
CA LEU A 62 0.87 -15.81 6.11
C LEU A 62 0.34 -17.24 5.93
N PRO A 63 0.83 -18.23 6.70
CA PRO A 63 0.39 -19.61 6.56
C PRO A 63 -1.08 -19.76 6.88
N SER A 64 -1.75 -20.71 6.20
CA SER A 64 -3.12 -21.11 6.54
C SER A 64 -3.23 -21.54 8.01
N ASN A 65 -4.30 -21.12 8.68
CA ASN A 65 -4.66 -21.54 10.02
C ASN A 65 -5.69 -22.70 10.05
N ILE A 66 -6.09 -23.21 8.88
CA ILE A 66 -7.03 -24.35 8.78
C ILE A 66 -6.39 -25.59 9.40
N ALA A 67 -7.01 -26.11 10.45
CA ALA A 67 -6.50 -27.26 11.21
C ALA A 67 -6.60 -28.58 10.41
N ASP A 68 -7.71 -28.79 9.68
CA ASP A 68 -7.94 -29.99 8.86
C ASP A 68 -7.02 -30.00 7.62
N PRO A 69 -6.09 -30.98 7.50
CA PRO A 69 -5.17 -31.04 6.37
C PRO A 69 -5.88 -31.26 5.03
N GLU A 70 -6.98 -32.00 5.00
CA GLU A 70 -7.70 -32.30 3.75
C GLU A 70 -8.52 -31.08 3.29
N LYS A 71 -9.05 -30.29 4.22
CA LYS A 71 -9.66 -28.99 3.92
C LYS A 71 -8.59 -28.01 3.43
N ARG A 72 -7.45 -27.91 4.13
CA ARG A 72 -6.35 -27.00 3.81
C ARG A 72 -5.84 -27.20 2.40
N LYS A 73 -5.66 -28.45 1.92
CA LYS A 73 -5.21 -28.78 0.58
C LYS A 73 -6.15 -28.30 -0.53
N LYS A 74 -7.43 -28.08 -0.22
CA LYS A 74 -8.45 -27.68 -1.18
C LYS A 74 -8.63 -26.15 -1.26
N VAL A 75 -8.05 -25.42 -0.30
CA VAL A 75 -8.14 -23.95 -0.27
C VAL A 75 -6.92 -23.39 -0.99
N PRO A 76 -7.13 -22.62 -2.08
CA PRO A 76 -6.02 -22.06 -2.83
C PRO A 76 -5.25 -21.03 -2.02
N ALA A 77 -3.99 -20.83 -2.35
CA ALA A 77 -3.20 -19.69 -1.89
C ALA A 77 -3.59 -18.44 -2.67
N ILE A 78 -3.96 -17.38 -1.95
CA ILE A 78 -4.32 -16.10 -2.56
C ILE A 78 -3.17 -15.12 -2.37
N GLY A 79 -2.78 -14.44 -3.46
CA GLY A 79 -1.81 -13.36 -3.47
C GLY A 79 -2.47 -11.99 -3.43
N PHE A 80 -1.85 -11.05 -2.70
CA PHE A 80 -2.17 -9.64 -2.76
C PHE A 80 -0.90 -8.87 -3.14
N ILE A 81 -1.04 -7.99 -4.11
CA ILE A 81 0.08 -7.22 -4.66
C ILE A 81 -0.29 -5.74 -4.61
N ALA A 82 0.66 -4.90 -4.17
CA ALA A 82 0.56 -3.45 -4.25
C ALA A 82 1.94 -2.87 -4.56
N HIS A 83 1.98 -1.71 -5.22
CA HIS A 83 3.27 -1.09 -5.54
C HIS A 83 3.71 -0.05 -4.52
N LEU A 84 5.04 0.11 -4.41
CA LEU A 84 5.71 0.99 -3.45
C LEU A 84 5.79 2.43 -3.94
N ASP A 85 5.96 2.58 -5.25
CA ASP A 85 6.26 3.84 -5.89
C ASP A 85 5.02 4.71 -6.08
N THR A 86 5.27 5.95 -6.41
CA THR A 86 4.27 6.94 -6.78
C THR A 86 4.62 7.56 -8.11
N ALA A 87 3.60 8.06 -8.80
CA ALA A 87 3.67 8.64 -10.14
C ALA A 87 4.74 9.75 -10.27
N THR A 88 5.24 9.90 -11.48
CA THR A 88 6.37 10.77 -11.81
C THR A 88 5.98 12.25 -11.92
N GLU A 89 4.70 12.56 -12.19
CA GLU A 89 4.22 13.88 -12.59
C GLU A 89 4.19 14.91 -11.45
N VAL A 90 3.96 14.43 -10.21
CA VAL A 90 3.85 15.31 -9.04
C VAL A 90 4.71 14.76 -7.91
N THR A 91 5.45 15.65 -7.26
CA THR A 91 6.36 15.25 -6.17
C THR A 91 5.66 14.53 -5.03
N GLY A 92 6.24 13.42 -4.58
CA GLY A 92 5.88 12.69 -3.36
C GLY A 92 6.74 13.07 -2.13
N LYS A 93 7.53 14.15 -2.23
CA LYS A 93 8.45 14.56 -1.19
C LYS A 93 7.80 15.48 -0.16
N ASN A 94 8.01 15.18 1.14
CA ASN A 94 7.46 15.96 2.26
C ASN A 94 5.93 16.01 2.27
N VAL A 95 5.28 14.93 1.96
CA VAL A 95 3.82 14.81 2.04
C VAL A 95 3.34 15.15 3.45
N LYS A 96 2.31 16.01 3.54
CA LYS A 96 1.69 16.42 4.80
C LYS A 96 0.24 15.94 4.83
N PRO A 97 0.02 14.65 5.15
CA PRO A 97 -1.32 14.11 5.15
C PRO A 97 -2.13 14.65 6.33
N ARG A 98 -3.41 14.92 6.10
CA ARG A 98 -4.38 15.23 7.17
C ARG A 98 -5.72 14.57 6.91
N VAL A 99 -6.47 14.35 7.98
CA VAL A 99 -7.80 13.76 7.93
C VAL A 99 -8.84 14.86 8.07
N VAL A 100 -9.76 14.93 7.10
CA VAL A 100 -10.98 15.71 7.15
C VAL A 100 -12.09 14.77 7.64
N LYS A 101 -12.58 15.01 8.85
CA LYS A 101 -13.58 14.16 9.48
C LYS A 101 -14.98 14.50 9.01
N GLY A 102 -15.79 13.46 8.70
CA GLY A 102 -17.20 13.59 8.40
C GLY A 102 -17.48 14.61 7.30
N TYR A 103 -16.85 14.44 6.13
CA TYR A 103 -16.91 15.40 5.03
C TYR A 103 -18.35 15.84 4.74
N ASP A 104 -18.58 17.15 4.69
CA ASP A 104 -19.93 17.76 4.60
C ASP A 104 -20.44 17.97 3.15
N GLY A 105 -19.61 17.67 2.15
CA GLY A 105 -19.94 17.85 0.73
C GLY A 105 -19.56 19.23 0.18
N GLY A 106 -18.94 20.08 0.96
CA GLY A 106 -18.45 21.42 0.56
C GLY A 106 -17.00 21.39 0.03
N ASP A 107 -16.48 22.59 -0.22
CA ASP A 107 -15.09 22.78 -0.62
C ASP A 107 -14.15 22.44 0.55
N VAL A 108 -13.09 21.69 0.29
CA VAL A 108 -12.01 21.41 1.25
C VAL A 108 -10.82 22.30 0.92
N VAL A 109 -10.54 23.29 1.75
CA VAL A 109 -9.34 24.13 1.60
C VAL A 109 -8.11 23.30 1.97
N LEU A 110 -7.24 23.05 0.99
CA LEU A 110 -5.99 22.31 1.18
C LEU A 110 -4.88 23.25 1.69
N ASN A 111 -4.77 24.43 1.08
CA ASN A 111 -3.77 25.44 1.38
C ASN A 111 -4.32 26.85 1.11
N GLU A 112 -4.54 27.63 2.15
CA GLU A 112 -5.08 28.98 2.02
C GLU A 112 -4.09 29.93 1.33
N ALA A 113 -2.79 29.80 1.64
CA ALA A 113 -1.77 30.72 1.10
C ALA A 113 -1.59 30.56 -0.41
N GLU A 114 -1.74 29.34 -0.93
CA GLU A 114 -1.60 29.01 -2.35
C GLU A 114 -2.98 28.98 -3.06
N GLY A 115 -4.07 29.09 -2.32
CA GLY A 115 -5.43 29.02 -2.87
C GLY A 115 -5.84 27.62 -3.35
N TYR A 116 -5.21 26.55 -2.84
CA TYR A 116 -5.55 25.21 -3.25
C TYR A 116 -6.81 24.72 -2.55
N VAL A 117 -7.78 24.34 -3.34
CA VAL A 117 -9.10 23.87 -2.88
C VAL A 117 -9.47 22.59 -3.63
N LEU A 118 -9.87 21.59 -2.89
CA LEU A 118 -10.52 20.39 -3.44
C LEU A 118 -12.04 20.63 -3.43
N SER A 119 -12.61 20.80 -4.63
CA SER A 119 -14.01 21.20 -4.78
C SER A 119 -14.86 20.13 -5.48
N PRO A 120 -16.08 19.84 -5.00
CA PRO A 120 -17.01 18.95 -5.69
C PRO A 120 -17.52 19.50 -7.04
N ARG A 121 -17.21 20.75 -7.38
CA ARG A 121 -17.44 21.30 -8.74
C ARG A 121 -16.44 20.74 -9.74
N ASP A 122 -15.18 20.59 -9.31
CA ASP A 122 -14.08 20.11 -10.13
C ASP A 122 -13.97 18.58 -10.07
N PHE A 123 -14.32 18.01 -8.91
CA PHE A 123 -14.30 16.58 -8.62
C PHE A 123 -15.68 16.08 -8.15
N PRO A 124 -16.64 15.84 -9.06
CA PRO A 124 -18.02 15.52 -8.71
C PRO A 124 -18.23 14.29 -7.84
N PHE A 125 -17.30 13.30 -7.89
CA PHE A 125 -17.32 12.09 -7.06
C PHE A 125 -17.25 12.38 -5.55
N LEU A 126 -16.74 13.55 -5.14
CA LEU A 126 -16.72 13.95 -3.74
C LEU A 126 -18.13 14.02 -3.12
N LYS A 127 -19.17 14.17 -3.94
CA LYS A 127 -20.56 14.12 -3.46
C LYS A 127 -20.95 12.76 -2.89
N ASP A 128 -20.32 11.70 -3.38
CA ASP A 128 -20.54 10.34 -2.90
C ASP A 128 -19.76 10.05 -1.59
N CYS A 129 -18.84 10.96 -1.22
CA CYS A 129 -18.03 10.85 -0.01
C CYS A 129 -18.63 11.61 1.20
N VAL A 130 -19.83 12.18 1.08
CA VAL A 130 -20.46 12.92 2.19
C VAL A 130 -20.66 12.02 3.40
N GLY A 131 -20.23 12.49 4.57
CA GLY A 131 -20.22 11.74 5.82
C GLY A 131 -19.00 10.84 6.03
N MET A 132 -18.16 10.65 5.02
CA MET A 132 -16.92 9.88 5.12
C MET A 132 -15.77 10.75 5.68
N ASP A 133 -14.77 10.10 6.23
CA ASP A 133 -13.49 10.74 6.53
C ASP A 133 -12.62 10.75 5.27
N LEU A 134 -12.06 11.89 4.90
CA LEU A 134 -11.16 12.03 3.77
C LEU A 134 -9.72 12.21 4.24
N VAL A 135 -8.77 11.57 3.57
CA VAL A 135 -7.35 11.88 3.73
C VAL A 135 -6.90 12.75 2.56
N VAL A 136 -6.32 13.89 2.87
CA VAL A 136 -5.85 14.87 1.88
C VAL A 136 -4.43 15.33 2.20
N THR A 137 -3.75 15.96 1.22
CA THR A 137 -2.49 16.68 1.46
C THR A 137 -2.72 18.18 1.59
N ASP A 138 -1.62 18.94 1.67
CA ASP A 138 -1.65 20.42 1.60
C ASP A 138 -1.70 20.95 0.15
N GLY A 139 -1.92 20.08 -0.84
CA GLY A 139 -2.01 20.44 -2.26
C GLY A 139 -0.67 20.69 -2.96
N ASN A 140 0.46 20.69 -2.23
CA ASN A 140 1.79 20.88 -2.81
C ASN A 140 2.44 19.58 -3.29
N THR A 141 1.87 18.43 -2.88
CA THR A 141 2.41 17.12 -3.19
C THR A 141 1.30 16.17 -3.66
N LEU A 142 1.70 15.10 -4.32
CA LEU A 142 0.86 13.92 -4.44
C LEU A 142 0.59 13.35 -3.04
N LEU A 143 -0.60 12.78 -2.79
CA LEU A 143 -0.87 12.05 -1.55
C LEU A 143 -0.19 10.67 -1.57
N GLY A 144 -0.16 10.03 -2.74
CA GLY A 144 0.40 8.69 -2.92
C GLY A 144 -0.55 7.58 -2.43
N ALA A 145 -1.88 7.82 -2.46
CA ALA A 145 -2.86 6.79 -2.15
C ALA A 145 -2.78 5.60 -3.12
N ASP A 146 -2.49 5.87 -4.36
CA ASP A 146 -2.03 4.92 -5.36
C ASP A 146 -0.50 4.75 -5.22
N ASN A 147 0.03 3.61 -4.70
CA ASN A 147 -0.81 2.51 -4.17
C ASN A 147 -0.53 2.23 -2.68
N LYS A 148 -0.12 3.24 -1.90
CA LYS A 148 0.16 3.08 -0.46
C LYS A 148 -1.10 2.82 0.37
N ALA A 149 -2.29 3.14 -0.16
CA ALA A 149 -3.55 2.73 0.45
C ALA A 149 -3.70 1.20 0.37
N GLY A 150 -3.48 0.61 -0.80
CA GLY A 150 -3.48 -0.84 -0.98
C GLY A 150 -2.46 -1.54 -0.09
N ILE A 151 -1.25 -0.99 0.06
CA ILE A 151 -0.26 -1.51 1.03
C ILE A 151 -0.84 -1.50 2.44
N ALA A 152 -1.42 -0.38 2.88
CA ALA A 152 -1.97 -0.25 4.23
C ALA A 152 -3.16 -1.19 4.47
N GLU A 153 -3.99 -1.41 3.46
CA GLU A 153 -5.13 -2.33 3.50
C GLU A 153 -4.66 -3.79 3.61
N ILE A 154 -3.68 -4.20 2.81
CA ILE A 154 -3.07 -5.54 2.89
C ILE A 154 -2.48 -5.76 4.27
N MET A 155 -1.68 -4.83 4.79
CA MET A 155 -1.08 -4.92 6.12
C MET A 155 -2.15 -4.96 7.23
N GLY A 156 -3.23 -4.18 7.08
CA GLY A 156 -4.37 -4.20 8.00
C GLY A 156 -5.13 -5.54 7.99
N ALA A 157 -5.31 -6.12 6.81
CA ALA A 157 -5.95 -7.44 6.66
C ALA A 157 -5.11 -8.55 7.29
N LEU A 158 -3.79 -8.55 7.09
CA LEU A 158 -2.88 -9.50 7.74
C LEU A 158 -2.93 -9.38 9.27
N ASP A 159 -2.86 -8.14 9.78
CA ASP A 159 -2.94 -7.85 11.21
C ASP A 159 -4.25 -8.37 11.81
N TYR A 160 -5.37 -8.15 11.12
CA TYR A 160 -6.68 -8.66 11.52
C TYR A 160 -6.69 -10.19 11.58
N LEU A 161 -6.22 -10.88 10.54
CA LEU A 161 -6.20 -12.34 10.49
C LEU A 161 -5.31 -12.95 11.58
N VAL A 162 -4.19 -12.32 11.88
CA VAL A 162 -3.29 -12.76 12.98
C VAL A 162 -3.93 -12.54 14.35
N ALA A 163 -4.64 -11.43 14.53
CA ALA A 163 -5.31 -11.09 15.78
C ALA A 163 -6.58 -11.94 16.02
N HIS A 164 -7.16 -12.51 14.96
CA HIS A 164 -8.41 -13.28 14.98
C HIS A 164 -8.22 -14.72 14.48
N PRO A 165 -7.53 -15.58 15.26
CA PRO A 165 -7.25 -16.96 14.84
C PRO A 165 -8.50 -17.82 14.66
N GLU A 166 -9.66 -17.37 15.15
CA GLU A 166 -10.97 -17.99 14.91
C GLU A 166 -11.47 -17.80 13.47
N VAL A 167 -10.91 -16.85 12.73
CA VAL A 167 -11.21 -16.65 11.30
C VAL A 167 -10.33 -17.60 10.49
N GLU A 168 -10.92 -18.71 10.05
CA GLU A 168 -10.20 -19.66 9.20
C GLU A 168 -9.86 -19.05 7.83
N HIS A 169 -8.59 -19.17 7.42
CA HIS A 169 -8.12 -18.71 6.13
C HIS A 169 -7.12 -19.67 5.48
N GLY A 170 -7.05 -19.65 4.16
CA GLY A 170 -6.01 -20.32 3.37
C GLY A 170 -4.65 -19.63 3.53
N THR A 171 -3.68 -20.09 2.78
CA THR A 171 -2.39 -19.39 2.69
C THR A 171 -2.58 -18.03 2.01
N VAL A 172 -2.07 -16.97 2.62
CA VAL A 172 -2.05 -15.62 2.02
C VAL A 172 -0.61 -15.27 1.66
N LYS A 173 -0.40 -14.93 0.42
CA LYS A 173 0.86 -14.42 -0.12
C LYS A 173 0.76 -12.92 -0.30
N VAL A 174 1.82 -12.20 -0.01
CA VAL A 174 1.88 -10.76 -0.25
C VAL A 174 3.13 -10.40 -1.04
N ALA A 175 2.99 -9.43 -1.95
CA ALA A 175 4.11 -8.82 -2.63
C ALA A 175 3.95 -7.30 -2.69
N PHE A 176 5.01 -6.58 -2.33
CA PHE A 176 5.10 -5.14 -2.58
C PHE A 176 6.19 -4.92 -3.62
N THR A 177 5.83 -4.23 -4.70
CA THR A 177 6.64 -4.13 -5.91
C THR A 177 7.11 -2.70 -6.18
N PRO A 178 8.32 -2.52 -6.71
CA PRO A 178 8.79 -1.21 -7.15
C PRO A 178 8.35 -0.88 -8.57
N ASP A 179 8.44 0.40 -8.95
CA ASP A 179 8.46 0.91 -10.32
C ASP A 179 7.25 0.49 -11.19
N GLU A 180 6.08 0.43 -10.60
CA GLU A 180 4.84 0.18 -11.34
C GLU A 180 4.54 1.32 -12.30
N GLU A 181 4.62 2.56 -11.83
CA GLU A 181 4.28 3.79 -12.51
C GLU A 181 5.18 4.08 -13.74
N VAL A 182 6.32 3.39 -13.83
CA VAL A 182 7.24 3.43 -14.97
C VAL A 182 7.32 2.11 -15.73
N GLY A 183 6.35 1.21 -15.51
CA GLY A 183 6.15 -0.02 -16.28
C GLY A 183 7.15 -1.14 -15.97
N HIS A 184 7.76 -1.16 -14.80
CA HIS A 184 8.74 -2.18 -14.41
C HIS A 184 8.22 -3.19 -13.36
N LEU A 185 6.96 -3.09 -12.96
CA LEU A 185 6.31 -3.85 -11.89
C LEU A 185 6.61 -5.36 -11.90
N ALA A 186 6.51 -6.00 -13.04
CA ALA A 186 6.53 -7.47 -13.14
C ALA A 186 7.87 -8.03 -13.63
N LYS A 187 8.85 -7.20 -13.98
CA LYS A 187 10.05 -7.68 -14.68
C LYS A 187 10.89 -8.66 -13.87
N LEU A 188 10.93 -8.48 -12.54
CA LEU A 188 11.83 -9.21 -11.66
C LEU A 188 11.09 -9.92 -10.52
N LEU A 189 9.75 -9.91 -10.52
CA LEU A 189 8.97 -10.72 -9.57
C LEU A 189 9.00 -12.17 -10.05
N ASP A 190 9.58 -13.04 -9.23
CA ASP A 190 9.53 -14.49 -9.46
C ASP A 190 8.14 -15.02 -9.08
N ILE A 191 7.28 -15.17 -10.09
CA ILE A 191 5.89 -15.59 -9.92
C ILE A 191 5.81 -17.04 -9.42
N GLU A 192 6.74 -17.92 -9.84
CA GLU A 192 6.78 -19.30 -9.39
C GLU A 192 7.17 -19.38 -7.92
N ALA A 193 8.19 -18.62 -7.50
CA ALA A 193 8.59 -18.53 -6.10
C ALA A 193 7.55 -17.82 -5.23
N PHE A 194 6.82 -16.85 -5.77
CA PHE A 194 5.69 -16.20 -5.08
C PHE A 194 4.62 -17.22 -4.70
N GLY A 195 4.29 -18.15 -5.60
CA GLY A 195 3.54 -19.37 -5.30
C GLY A 195 2.11 -19.11 -4.82
N ALA A 196 1.42 -18.12 -5.36
CA ALA A 196 -0.02 -17.94 -5.22
C ALA A 196 -0.75 -18.66 -6.37
N ASP A 197 -1.89 -19.27 -6.06
CA ASP A 197 -2.76 -19.87 -7.10
C ASP A 197 -3.54 -18.78 -7.85
N PHE A 198 -3.82 -17.65 -7.17
CA PHE A 198 -4.47 -16.45 -7.71
C PHE A 198 -3.85 -15.20 -7.07
N ALA A 199 -3.67 -14.14 -7.87
CA ALA A 199 -3.22 -12.83 -7.39
C ALA A 199 -3.84 -11.70 -8.22
#